data_bbb30cd5cad40c5acb1d7cd7d0e66b2c
#
_entry.id   bbb30cd5cad40c5acb1d7cd7d0e66b2c
#
_cell.length_a   1.000
_cell.length_b   1.000
_cell.length_c   1.000
_cell.angle_alpha   90.00
_cell.angle_beta   90.00
_cell.angle_gamma   90.00
#
_symmetry.space_group_name_H-M   'P 1'
#
loop_
_entity.id
_entity.type
_entity.pdbx_description
1 polymer ?
#
loop_
_entity_poly.entity_id
_entity_poly.type
_entity_poly.pdbx_seq_one_letter_code
_entity_poly.pdbx_strand_id
1 'polypeptide(L)'
;MENQITKSKKEIIRIITILILVTTIVKYIEFLFIRTDQTIIADNVITKIFCIIATLVAMKICGLKLADIGLKYKNTFKYIGCGLGLGIFTFAISYGLEVALLAGMGKAPHLSMYITNFGLSGTTSEVSLSALALIICVIVNIINVLAEEGMFRGFILKVVTERWGFKTGNYLQALLFGIWHIVMCVLGVYDGQMSVWQAVIFAIGYVVLAGILAIEWGTCVSMTGVLWVGLSEHFFNNFIGNFLHVVSSTGTDEFQIIRIVLSNFLSLGIVLWINKRNQKKAGLAAVAEVRGE
;
A
#
# COMPACT_ATOMS: atom_id res chain seq x y z
N MET A 1 -25.71 -6.83 -11.99
CA MET A 1 -25.46 -8.20 -11.54
C MET A 1 -23.95 -8.34 -11.40
N GLU A 2 -23.42 -8.61 -10.21
CA GLU A 2 -22.01 -8.95 -10.04
C GLU A 2 -21.77 -10.33 -10.67
N ASN A 3 -20.72 -10.44 -11.48
CA ASN A 3 -20.35 -11.73 -12.07
C ASN A 3 -19.92 -12.68 -10.95
N GLN A 4 -20.65 -13.77 -10.78
CA GLN A 4 -20.22 -14.83 -9.86
C GLN A 4 -19.03 -15.59 -10.47
N ILE A 5 -17.99 -15.78 -9.68
CA ILE A 5 -16.83 -16.57 -10.08
C ILE A 5 -17.26 -18.03 -10.25
N THR A 6 -17.06 -18.59 -11.45
CA THR A 6 -17.41 -20.00 -11.72
C THR A 6 -16.33 -20.99 -11.30
N LYS A 7 -15.11 -20.51 -11.02
CA LYS A 7 -13.93 -21.32 -10.68
C LYS A 7 -14.05 -22.02 -9.33
N SER A 8 -13.65 -23.27 -9.26
CA SER A 8 -13.58 -24.04 -8.00
C SER A 8 -12.52 -23.48 -7.03
N LYS A 9 -12.61 -23.86 -5.75
CA LYS A 9 -11.60 -23.48 -4.75
C LYS A 9 -10.18 -23.85 -5.15
N LYS A 10 -9.98 -25.06 -5.73
CA LYS A 10 -8.67 -25.53 -6.20
C LYS A 10 -8.11 -24.67 -7.34
N GLU A 11 -8.99 -24.33 -8.31
CA GLU A 11 -8.59 -23.44 -9.42
C GLU A 11 -8.20 -22.05 -8.93
N ILE A 12 -8.94 -21.47 -7.98
CA ILE A 12 -8.62 -20.16 -7.41
C ILE A 12 -7.28 -20.19 -6.70
N ILE A 13 -7.01 -21.19 -5.85
CA ILE A 13 -5.71 -21.36 -5.19
C ILE A 13 -4.60 -21.43 -6.24
N ARG A 14 -4.80 -22.27 -7.29
CA ARG A 14 -3.80 -22.41 -8.37
C ARG A 14 -3.55 -21.09 -9.10
N ILE A 15 -4.60 -20.32 -9.41
CA ILE A 15 -4.46 -19.03 -10.10
C ILE A 15 -3.71 -18.03 -9.23
N ILE A 16 -4.06 -17.91 -7.95
CA ILE A 16 -3.37 -17.01 -7.00
C ILE A 16 -1.90 -17.43 -6.86
N THR A 17 -1.63 -18.72 -6.67
CA THR A 17 -0.27 -19.23 -6.54
C THR A 17 0.58 -18.91 -7.77
N ILE A 18 0.06 -19.17 -8.98
CA ILE A 18 0.78 -18.86 -10.23
C ILE A 18 0.98 -17.34 -10.34
N LEU A 19 -0.05 -16.53 -10.09
CA LEU A 19 0.05 -15.07 -10.15
C LEU A 19 1.15 -14.55 -9.22
N ILE A 20 1.14 -14.95 -7.95
CA ILE A 20 2.15 -14.53 -6.97
C ILE A 20 3.55 -15.03 -7.37
N LEU A 21 3.70 -16.29 -7.76
CA LEU A 21 5.00 -16.84 -8.15
C LEU A 21 5.60 -16.10 -9.34
N VAL A 22 4.83 -15.95 -10.42
CA VAL A 22 5.34 -15.32 -11.66
C VAL A 22 5.67 -13.85 -11.42
N THR A 23 4.81 -13.10 -10.73
CA THR A 23 5.07 -11.70 -10.42
C THR A 23 6.24 -11.54 -9.45
N THR A 24 6.42 -12.46 -8.48
CA THR A 24 7.58 -12.47 -7.58
C THR A 24 8.88 -12.74 -8.35
N ILE A 25 8.89 -13.69 -9.26
CA ILE A 25 10.07 -13.97 -10.10
C ILE A 25 10.47 -12.73 -10.89
N VAL A 26 9.52 -12.08 -11.57
CA VAL A 26 9.80 -10.84 -12.32
C VAL A 26 10.32 -9.74 -11.40
N LYS A 27 9.73 -9.61 -10.19
CA LYS A 27 10.17 -8.64 -9.18
C LYS A 27 11.64 -8.87 -8.79
N TYR A 28 12.01 -10.09 -8.46
CA TYR A 28 13.41 -10.42 -8.11
C TYR A 28 14.37 -10.21 -9.27
N ILE A 29 13.97 -10.55 -10.51
CA ILE A 29 14.79 -10.29 -11.70
C ILE A 29 15.03 -8.80 -11.87
N GLU A 30 13.98 -7.96 -11.77
CA GLU A 30 14.14 -6.52 -11.91
C GLU A 30 14.99 -5.92 -10.80
N PHE A 31 14.70 -6.28 -9.53
CA PHE A 31 15.38 -5.71 -8.36
C PHE A 31 16.86 -6.09 -8.26
N LEU A 32 17.23 -7.27 -8.70
CA LEU A 32 18.61 -7.74 -8.54
C LEU A 32 19.47 -7.60 -9.82
N PHE A 33 18.85 -7.62 -11.01
CA PHE A 33 19.60 -7.68 -12.26
C PHE A 33 19.34 -6.52 -13.20
N ILE A 34 18.09 -6.10 -13.40
CA ILE A 34 17.75 -5.02 -14.35
C ILE A 34 17.99 -3.64 -13.74
N ARG A 35 17.61 -3.48 -12.46
CA ARG A 35 17.88 -2.28 -11.65
C ARG A 35 17.32 -0.98 -12.25
N THR A 36 16.03 -0.99 -12.63
CA THR A 36 15.36 0.25 -13.10
C THR A 36 15.32 1.34 -12.04
N ASP A 37 15.43 0.97 -10.75
CA ASP A 37 15.62 1.88 -9.62
C ASP A 37 16.88 2.75 -9.71
N GLN A 38 17.92 2.30 -10.44
CA GLN A 38 19.18 3.03 -10.66
C GLN A 38 19.14 3.91 -11.92
N THR A 39 17.98 4.04 -12.56
CA THR A 39 17.78 4.90 -13.75
C THR A 39 17.10 6.22 -13.37
N ILE A 40 16.83 7.08 -14.36
CA ILE A 40 16.05 8.31 -14.19
C ILE A 40 14.64 8.05 -13.63
N ILE A 41 14.12 6.82 -13.79
CA ILE A 41 12.81 6.41 -13.27
C ILE A 41 12.83 6.30 -11.73
N ALA A 42 14.00 5.99 -11.17
CA ALA A 42 14.25 5.86 -9.73
C ALA A 42 13.30 4.89 -9.00
N ASP A 43 12.74 3.90 -9.75
CA ASP A 43 11.80 2.90 -9.21
C ASP A 43 11.77 1.65 -10.12
N ASN A 44 11.24 0.54 -9.57
CA ASN A 44 11.10 -0.75 -10.25
C ASN A 44 9.79 -0.84 -11.03
N VAL A 45 9.74 -0.19 -12.21
CA VAL A 45 8.52 0.01 -13.01
C VAL A 45 8.10 -1.23 -13.81
N ILE A 46 9.07 -2.07 -14.24
CA ILE A 46 8.78 -3.28 -15.03
C ILE A 46 7.89 -4.24 -14.26
N THR A 47 8.24 -4.52 -13.00
CA THR A 47 7.44 -5.36 -12.11
C THR A 47 6.01 -4.83 -11.99
N LYS A 48 5.84 -3.52 -11.84
CA LYS A 48 4.53 -2.89 -11.65
C LYS A 48 3.65 -3.04 -12.88
N ILE A 49 4.19 -2.75 -14.06
CA ILE A 49 3.49 -2.97 -15.33
C ILE A 49 3.16 -4.45 -15.53
N PHE A 50 4.12 -5.33 -15.25
CA PHE A 50 3.89 -6.78 -15.34
C PHE A 50 2.79 -7.25 -14.38
N CYS A 51 2.75 -6.75 -13.13
CA CYS A 51 1.68 -7.07 -12.17
C CYS A 51 0.30 -6.63 -12.66
N ILE A 52 0.20 -5.45 -13.28
CA ILE A 52 -1.07 -4.98 -13.88
C ILE A 52 -1.51 -5.97 -14.96
N ILE A 53 -0.63 -6.31 -15.90
CA ILE A 53 -0.95 -7.23 -17.02
C ILE A 53 -1.32 -8.61 -16.50
N ALA A 54 -0.52 -9.17 -15.57
CA ALA A 54 -0.78 -10.48 -14.97
C ALA A 54 -2.11 -10.52 -14.22
N THR A 55 -2.45 -9.45 -13.50
CA THR A 55 -3.73 -9.30 -12.81
C THR A 55 -4.89 -9.25 -13.79
N LEU A 56 -4.78 -8.50 -14.89
CA LEU A 56 -5.80 -8.44 -15.92
C LEU A 56 -6.02 -9.82 -16.59
N VAL A 57 -4.94 -10.57 -16.82
CA VAL A 57 -5.02 -11.95 -17.34
C VAL A 57 -5.74 -12.87 -16.34
N ALA A 58 -5.38 -12.81 -15.06
CA ALA A 58 -6.02 -13.59 -14.00
C ALA A 58 -7.51 -13.26 -13.86
N MET A 59 -7.86 -11.98 -13.95
CA MET A 59 -9.25 -11.50 -13.97
C MET A 59 -10.02 -12.10 -15.16
N LYS A 60 -9.44 -12.04 -16.36
CA LYS A 60 -10.05 -12.61 -17.57
C LYS A 60 -10.29 -14.11 -17.42
N ILE A 61 -9.34 -14.86 -16.86
CA ILE A 61 -9.48 -16.30 -16.58
C ILE A 61 -10.64 -16.57 -15.59
N CYS A 62 -10.85 -15.65 -14.63
CA CYS A 62 -11.94 -15.76 -13.65
C CYS A 62 -13.27 -15.15 -14.13
N GLY A 63 -13.32 -14.57 -15.33
CA GLY A 63 -14.53 -13.91 -15.87
C GLY A 63 -14.86 -12.59 -15.19
N LEU A 64 -13.88 -11.92 -14.54
CA LEU A 64 -14.05 -10.67 -13.82
C LEU A 64 -13.77 -9.45 -14.71
N LYS A 65 -14.53 -8.38 -14.44
CA LYS A 65 -14.35 -7.05 -15.02
C LYS A 65 -13.69 -6.10 -14.01
N LEU A 66 -13.18 -4.97 -14.44
CA LEU A 66 -12.60 -3.94 -13.57
C LEU A 66 -13.57 -3.47 -12.48
N ALA A 67 -14.87 -3.37 -12.82
CA ALA A 67 -15.88 -3.00 -11.83
C ALA A 67 -16.06 -4.05 -10.72
N ASP A 68 -15.84 -5.34 -11.00
CA ASP A 68 -15.99 -6.42 -10.03
C ASP A 68 -14.88 -6.41 -8.98
N ILE A 69 -13.70 -5.88 -9.32
CA ILE A 69 -12.58 -5.69 -8.40
C ILE A 69 -12.57 -4.32 -7.73
N GLY A 70 -13.64 -3.52 -7.86
CA GLY A 70 -13.79 -2.24 -7.17
C GLY A 70 -13.31 -1.01 -7.95
N LEU A 71 -12.89 -1.15 -9.21
CA LEU A 71 -12.60 -0.01 -10.09
C LEU A 71 -13.90 0.47 -10.77
N LYS A 72 -14.76 1.10 -9.96
CA LYS A 72 -16.06 1.64 -10.40
C LYS A 72 -15.97 3.16 -10.55
N TYR A 73 -16.61 3.70 -11.57
CA TYR A 73 -16.58 5.15 -11.85
C TYR A 73 -17.53 5.99 -10.97
N LYS A 74 -18.55 5.37 -10.38
CA LYS A 74 -19.52 6.10 -9.56
C LYS A 74 -18.87 6.63 -8.28
N ASN A 75 -18.97 7.92 -8.03
CA ASN A 75 -18.44 8.61 -6.86
C ASN A 75 -16.90 8.51 -6.70
N THR A 76 -16.16 8.28 -7.76
CA THR A 76 -14.69 8.13 -7.74
C THR A 76 -14.00 9.28 -7.01
N PHE A 77 -14.29 10.53 -7.38
CA PHE A 77 -13.67 11.71 -6.74
C PHE A 77 -13.96 11.83 -5.25
N LYS A 78 -15.18 11.43 -4.82
CA LYS A 78 -15.53 11.40 -3.40
C LYS A 78 -14.64 10.42 -2.65
N TYR A 79 -14.45 9.21 -3.17
CA TYR A 79 -13.65 8.19 -2.50
C TYR A 79 -12.15 8.47 -2.57
N ILE A 80 -11.67 9.07 -3.65
CA ILE A 80 -10.30 9.60 -3.73
C ILE A 80 -10.10 10.68 -2.67
N GLY A 81 -11.04 11.62 -2.55
CA GLY A 81 -10.98 12.65 -1.51
C GLY A 81 -11.00 12.09 -0.09
N CYS A 82 -11.74 11.00 0.15
CA CYS A 82 -11.72 10.32 1.46
C CYS A 82 -10.34 9.72 1.79
N GLY A 83 -9.70 9.03 0.84
CA GLY A 83 -8.38 8.43 1.07
C GLY A 83 -7.27 9.48 1.19
N LEU A 84 -7.26 10.49 0.31
CA LEU A 84 -6.32 11.61 0.45
C LEU A 84 -6.53 12.35 1.78
N GLY A 85 -7.78 12.62 2.17
CA GLY A 85 -8.10 13.28 3.44
C GLY A 85 -7.63 12.49 4.65
N LEU A 86 -7.76 11.16 4.62
CA LEU A 86 -7.26 10.27 5.66
C LEU A 86 -5.73 10.35 5.76
N GLY A 87 -5.02 10.19 4.63
CA GLY A 87 -3.56 10.29 4.58
C GLY A 87 -3.07 11.68 5.03
N ILE A 88 -3.63 12.76 4.50
CA ILE A 88 -3.26 14.13 4.92
C ILE A 88 -3.44 14.31 6.43
N PHE A 89 -4.56 13.87 6.99
CA PHE A 89 -4.84 14.03 8.41
C PHE A 89 -3.85 13.25 9.30
N THR A 90 -3.59 11.99 8.99
CA THR A 90 -2.71 11.14 9.80
C THR A 90 -1.24 11.55 9.69
N PHE A 91 -0.80 11.90 8.49
CA PHE A 91 0.55 12.42 8.29
C PHE A 91 0.76 13.81 8.91
N ALA A 92 -0.23 14.71 8.84
CA ALA A 92 -0.13 16.02 9.51
C ALA A 92 0.10 15.88 11.02
N ILE A 93 -0.60 14.92 11.68
CA ILE A 93 -0.37 14.62 13.09
C ILE A 93 1.04 14.07 13.29
N SER A 94 1.48 13.11 12.46
CA SER A 94 2.78 12.46 12.59
C SER A 94 3.95 13.42 12.36
N TYR A 95 3.86 14.31 11.36
CA TYR A 95 4.83 15.39 11.14
C TYR A 95 4.87 16.38 12.31
N GLY A 96 3.70 16.78 12.80
CA GLY A 96 3.63 17.68 13.94
C GLY A 96 4.28 17.11 15.21
N LEU A 97 4.03 15.84 15.50
CA LEU A 97 4.63 15.15 16.64
C LEU A 97 6.15 14.97 16.49
N GLU A 98 6.62 14.62 15.29
CA GLU A 98 8.04 14.48 14.99
C GLU A 98 8.77 15.82 15.15
N VAL A 99 8.26 16.89 14.54
CA VAL A 99 8.83 18.24 14.68
C VAL A 99 8.88 18.66 16.13
N ALA A 100 7.79 18.46 16.91
CA ALA A 100 7.75 18.78 18.33
C ALA A 100 8.77 17.97 19.12
N LEU A 101 8.91 16.67 18.84
CA LEU A 101 9.87 15.79 19.51
C LEU A 101 11.32 16.22 19.23
N LEU A 102 11.68 16.44 17.97
CA LEU A 102 13.02 16.87 17.57
C LEU A 102 13.36 18.27 18.11
N ALA A 103 12.40 19.20 18.13
CA ALA A 103 12.56 20.51 18.74
C ALA A 103 12.80 20.40 20.25
N GLY A 104 12.03 19.54 20.95
CA GLY A 104 12.23 19.25 22.36
C GLY A 104 13.61 18.62 22.70
N MET A 105 14.19 17.91 21.72
CA MET A 105 15.55 17.35 21.81
C MET A 105 16.65 18.36 21.44
N GLY A 106 16.30 19.60 21.08
CA GLY A 106 17.25 20.63 20.65
C GLY A 106 17.86 20.42 19.26
N LYS A 107 17.22 19.58 18.41
CA LYS A 107 17.75 19.21 17.08
C LYS A 107 17.37 20.16 15.94
N ALA A 108 16.77 21.31 16.22
CA ALA A 108 16.41 22.35 15.24
C ALA A 108 15.74 21.79 13.95
N PRO A 109 14.61 21.06 14.04
CA PRO A 109 13.97 20.46 12.86
C PRO A 109 13.41 21.51 11.91
N HIS A 110 13.48 21.22 10.61
CA HIS A 110 12.82 22.00 9.56
C HIS A 110 12.26 21.09 8.48
N LEU A 111 11.21 21.54 7.79
CA LEU A 111 10.64 20.82 6.66
C LEU A 111 11.48 21.09 5.41
N SER A 112 11.82 20.04 4.70
CA SER A 112 12.55 20.08 3.42
C SER A 112 11.81 19.29 2.36
N MET A 113 11.75 19.85 1.14
CA MET A 113 11.13 19.21 0.00
C MET A 113 12.20 18.74 -0.98
N TYR A 114 12.35 17.45 -1.13
CA TYR A 114 13.20 16.81 -2.15
C TYR A 114 12.66 15.41 -2.42
N ILE A 115 13.06 14.83 -3.55
CA ILE A 115 12.58 13.49 -3.92
C ILE A 115 13.65 12.48 -3.55
N THR A 116 13.26 11.46 -2.81
CA THR A 116 14.11 10.32 -2.48
C THR A 116 13.66 9.08 -3.22
N ASN A 117 14.61 8.16 -3.46
CA ASN A 117 14.27 6.81 -3.84
C ASN A 117 13.64 6.08 -2.67
N PHE A 118 12.67 5.21 -2.95
CA PHE A 118 12.07 4.34 -1.94
C PHE A 118 13.14 3.38 -1.40
N GLY A 119 13.75 3.73 -0.29
CA GLY A 119 14.75 2.91 0.39
C GLY A 119 14.53 2.89 1.89
N LEU A 120 14.78 1.73 2.50
CA LEU A 120 14.74 1.53 3.95
C LEU A 120 15.85 2.26 4.71
N SER A 121 16.87 2.70 4.02
CA SER A 121 18.15 3.00 4.67
C SER A 121 18.28 4.42 5.22
N GLY A 122 17.28 5.29 5.10
CA GLY A 122 17.41 6.68 5.58
C GLY A 122 18.59 7.45 4.96
N THR A 123 19.40 6.80 4.14
CA THR A 123 20.46 7.40 3.34
C THR A 123 19.83 7.94 2.08
N THR A 124 19.40 9.17 2.19
CA THR A 124 18.80 9.93 1.11
C THR A 124 19.92 10.31 0.12
N SER A 125 20.04 9.56 -0.97
CA SER A 125 20.64 10.15 -2.14
C SER A 125 19.67 11.21 -2.64
N GLU A 126 20.02 12.48 -2.46
CA GLU A 126 19.23 13.60 -2.96
C GLU A 126 19.07 13.45 -4.47
N VAL A 127 17.86 13.10 -4.91
CA VAL A 127 17.47 13.33 -6.28
C VAL A 127 16.98 14.77 -6.33
N SER A 128 17.63 15.60 -7.13
CA SER A 128 17.34 17.04 -7.18
C SER A 128 15.84 17.31 -7.34
N LEU A 129 15.32 18.34 -6.67
CA LEU A 129 13.96 18.82 -6.81
C LEU A 129 13.80 19.47 -8.20
N SER A 130 13.68 18.66 -9.25
CA SER A 130 13.32 19.13 -10.59
C SER A 130 11.86 18.83 -10.87
N ALA A 131 11.22 19.65 -11.71
CA ALA A 131 9.85 19.41 -12.13
C ALA A 131 9.71 18.02 -12.80
N LEU A 132 10.74 17.58 -13.53
CA LEU A 132 10.77 16.26 -14.16
C LEU A 132 10.78 15.13 -13.10
N ALA A 133 11.62 15.23 -12.07
CA ALA A 133 11.69 14.24 -11.00
C ALA A 133 10.35 14.14 -10.25
N LEU A 134 9.68 15.28 -10.00
CA LEU A 134 8.36 15.30 -9.37
C LEU A 134 7.31 14.62 -10.26
N ILE A 135 7.27 14.90 -11.56
CA ILE A 135 6.35 14.27 -12.51
C ILE A 135 6.57 12.76 -12.56
N ILE A 136 7.84 12.32 -12.66
CA ILE A 136 8.19 10.91 -12.65
C ILE A 136 7.75 10.25 -11.35
N CYS A 137 8.02 10.84 -10.19
CA CYS A 137 7.61 10.36 -8.88
C CYS A 137 6.08 10.16 -8.82
N VAL A 138 5.30 11.13 -9.26
CA VAL A 138 3.82 11.04 -9.27
C VAL A 138 3.36 9.91 -10.20
N ILE A 139 3.84 9.86 -11.44
CA ILE A 139 3.42 8.85 -12.43
C ILE A 139 3.77 7.44 -11.95
N VAL A 140 5.00 7.24 -11.49
CA VAL A 140 5.46 5.93 -11.05
C VAL A 140 4.73 5.47 -9.79
N ASN A 141 4.42 6.39 -8.85
CA ASN A 141 3.57 6.07 -7.70
C ASN A 141 2.14 5.69 -8.10
N ILE A 142 1.54 6.37 -9.09
CA ILE A 142 0.22 5.96 -9.62
C ILE A 142 0.28 4.55 -10.19
N ILE A 143 1.29 4.24 -11.01
CA ILE A 143 1.46 2.90 -11.58
C ILE A 143 1.66 1.86 -10.46
N ASN A 144 2.46 2.20 -9.45
CA ASN A 144 2.71 1.32 -8.31
C ASN A 144 1.42 0.97 -7.57
N VAL A 145 0.67 1.98 -7.15
CA VAL A 145 -0.54 1.72 -6.35
C VAL A 145 -1.63 1.03 -7.17
N LEU A 146 -1.74 1.30 -8.48
CA LEU A 146 -2.63 0.56 -9.37
C LEU A 146 -2.25 -0.91 -9.48
N ALA A 147 -0.96 -1.22 -9.59
CA ALA A 147 -0.47 -2.58 -9.64
C ALA A 147 -0.76 -3.34 -8.33
N GLU A 148 -0.42 -2.75 -7.21
CA GLU A 148 -0.52 -3.40 -5.91
C GLU A 148 -1.97 -3.48 -5.41
N GLU A 149 -2.72 -2.37 -5.44
CA GLU A 149 -4.13 -2.38 -5.03
C GLU A 149 -4.98 -3.24 -5.97
N GLY A 150 -4.73 -3.18 -7.29
CA GLY A 150 -5.43 -4.01 -8.27
C GLY A 150 -5.22 -5.50 -8.03
N MET A 151 -3.99 -5.93 -7.78
CA MET A 151 -3.65 -7.33 -7.55
C MET A 151 -4.14 -7.83 -6.18
N PHE A 152 -3.81 -7.13 -5.09
CA PHE A 152 -4.08 -7.62 -3.74
C PHE A 152 -5.49 -7.32 -3.27
N ARG A 153 -5.93 -6.05 -3.29
CA ARG A 153 -7.25 -5.64 -2.77
C ARG A 153 -8.35 -5.78 -3.81
N GLY A 154 -8.00 -5.67 -5.10
CA GLY A 154 -8.92 -5.91 -6.19
C GLY A 154 -9.12 -7.40 -6.43
N PHE A 155 -8.13 -8.06 -7.00
CA PHE A 155 -8.28 -9.45 -7.48
C PHE A 155 -8.24 -10.48 -6.34
N ILE A 156 -7.13 -10.56 -5.57
CA ILE A 156 -6.95 -11.62 -4.56
C ILE A 156 -8.04 -11.53 -3.48
N LEU A 157 -8.26 -10.34 -2.91
CA LEU A 157 -9.31 -10.14 -1.91
C LEU A 157 -10.68 -10.57 -2.45
N LYS A 158 -11.04 -10.17 -3.67
CA LYS A 158 -12.34 -10.50 -4.29
C LYS A 158 -12.52 -12.01 -4.42
N VAL A 159 -11.58 -12.71 -5.09
CA VAL A 159 -11.73 -14.14 -5.37
C VAL A 159 -11.71 -15.01 -4.10
N VAL A 160 -10.93 -14.60 -3.08
CA VAL A 160 -10.87 -15.32 -1.80
C VAL A 160 -12.12 -15.03 -0.97
N THR A 161 -12.57 -13.77 -0.93
CA THR A 161 -13.79 -13.39 -0.20
C THR A 161 -15.01 -14.19 -0.67
N GLU A 162 -15.19 -14.37 -1.96
CA GLU A 162 -16.33 -15.12 -2.51
C GLU A 162 -16.33 -16.61 -2.14
N ARG A 163 -15.17 -17.19 -1.82
CA ARG A 163 -15.05 -18.63 -1.53
C ARG A 163 -14.85 -18.96 -0.05
N TRP A 164 -14.27 -18.04 0.72
CA TRP A 164 -13.91 -18.30 2.11
C TRP A 164 -14.30 -17.16 3.07
N GLY A 165 -14.99 -16.14 2.55
CA GLY A 165 -15.42 -14.98 3.33
C GLY A 165 -14.37 -13.89 3.45
N PHE A 166 -14.84 -12.67 3.77
CA PHE A 166 -14.03 -11.46 3.80
C PHE A 166 -12.84 -11.56 4.77
N LYS A 167 -13.06 -12.07 5.97
CA LYS A 167 -12.00 -12.19 6.99
C LYS A 167 -10.80 -12.98 6.46
N THR A 168 -11.07 -14.15 5.87
CA THR A 168 -10.02 -14.99 5.25
C THR A 168 -9.35 -14.27 4.09
N GLY A 169 -10.14 -13.63 3.22
CA GLY A 169 -9.63 -12.87 2.08
C GLY A 169 -8.72 -11.73 2.51
N ASN A 170 -9.14 -10.97 3.52
CA ASN A 170 -8.39 -9.80 3.97
C ASN A 170 -7.06 -10.18 4.66
N TYR A 171 -7.06 -11.22 5.49
CA TYR A 171 -5.82 -11.70 6.11
C TYR A 171 -4.87 -12.36 5.10
N LEU A 172 -5.39 -13.16 4.16
CA LEU A 172 -4.53 -13.82 3.17
C LEU A 172 -3.86 -12.80 2.24
N GLN A 173 -4.62 -11.85 1.68
CA GLN A 173 -4.04 -10.81 0.83
C GLN A 173 -3.03 -9.95 1.59
N ALA A 174 -3.29 -9.66 2.88
CA ALA A 174 -2.40 -8.89 3.73
C ALA A 174 -1.07 -9.63 4.00
N LEU A 175 -1.13 -10.91 4.29
CA LEU A 175 0.06 -11.73 4.47
C LEU A 175 0.88 -11.82 3.18
N LEU A 176 0.22 -12.07 2.04
CA LEU A 176 0.90 -12.13 0.74
C LEU A 176 1.54 -10.79 0.38
N PHE A 177 0.85 -9.68 0.65
CA PHE A 177 1.37 -8.33 0.43
C PHE A 177 2.58 -8.01 1.32
N GLY A 178 2.54 -8.40 2.59
CA GLY A 178 3.67 -8.25 3.50
C GLY A 178 4.90 -9.03 3.02
N ILE A 179 4.71 -10.31 2.66
CA ILE A 179 5.78 -11.16 2.11
C ILE A 179 6.34 -10.59 0.80
N TRP A 180 5.49 -9.97 -0.03
CA TRP A 180 5.87 -9.31 -1.27
C TRP A 180 6.96 -8.24 -1.10
N HIS A 181 7.05 -7.62 0.09
CA HIS A 181 8.01 -6.56 0.39
C HIS A 181 9.38 -7.06 0.86
N ILE A 182 9.56 -8.36 1.15
CA ILE A 182 10.83 -8.93 1.61
C ILE A 182 11.96 -8.71 0.60
N VAL A 183 11.65 -8.59 -0.69
CA VAL A 183 12.65 -8.31 -1.74
C VAL A 183 13.49 -7.06 -1.44
N MET A 184 12.92 -6.04 -0.76
CA MET A 184 13.65 -4.84 -0.37
C MET A 184 14.80 -5.15 0.59
N CYS A 185 14.56 -6.09 1.51
CA CYS A 185 15.60 -6.55 2.45
C CYS A 185 16.68 -7.39 1.74
N VAL A 186 16.27 -8.21 0.77
CA VAL A 186 17.21 -8.98 -0.07
C VAL A 186 18.08 -8.03 -0.89
N LEU A 187 17.48 -7.00 -1.49
CA LEU A 187 18.20 -5.97 -2.22
C LEU A 187 19.20 -5.23 -1.32
N GLY A 188 18.79 -4.84 -0.11
CA GLY A 188 19.69 -4.16 0.84
C GLY A 188 20.91 -4.98 1.22
N VAL A 189 20.78 -6.33 1.32
CA VAL A 189 21.92 -7.22 1.50
C VAL A 189 22.75 -7.32 0.23
N TYR A 190 22.10 -7.45 -0.92
CA TYR A 190 22.78 -7.54 -2.23
C TYR A 190 23.61 -6.29 -2.54
N ASP A 191 23.12 -5.12 -2.20
CA ASP A 191 23.80 -3.82 -2.38
C ASP A 191 24.80 -3.51 -1.25
N GLY A 192 24.97 -4.41 -0.28
CA GLY A 192 25.89 -4.20 0.86
C GLY A 192 25.45 -3.13 1.86
N GLN A 193 24.17 -2.70 1.79
CA GLN A 193 23.62 -1.64 2.66
C GLN A 193 23.24 -2.16 4.05
N MET A 194 23.03 -3.46 4.18
CA MET A 194 22.70 -4.09 5.47
C MET A 194 23.27 -5.52 5.57
N SER A 195 23.52 -5.95 6.79
CA SER A 195 23.87 -7.34 7.06
C SER A 195 22.66 -8.28 6.92
N VAL A 196 22.90 -9.56 6.72
CA VAL A 196 21.82 -10.58 6.65
C VAL A 196 20.95 -10.55 7.91
N TRP A 197 21.55 -10.36 9.09
CA TRP A 197 20.79 -10.27 10.33
C TRP A 197 19.87 -9.06 10.41
N GLN A 198 20.36 -7.90 10.00
CA GLN A 198 19.51 -6.70 9.86
C GLN A 198 18.38 -6.93 8.87
N ALA A 199 18.66 -7.55 7.72
CA ALA A 199 17.66 -7.87 6.72
C ALA A 199 16.54 -8.77 7.25
N VAL A 200 16.87 -9.76 8.11
CA VAL A 200 15.86 -10.62 8.75
C VAL A 200 14.95 -9.80 9.68
N ILE A 201 15.52 -8.92 10.50
CA ILE A 201 14.74 -8.05 11.41
C ILE A 201 13.84 -7.11 10.60
N PHE A 202 14.40 -6.46 9.58
CA PHE A 202 13.65 -5.55 8.72
C PHE A 202 12.55 -6.28 7.92
N ALA A 203 12.81 -7.51 7.45
CA ALA A 203 11.80 -8.31 6.75
C ALA A 203 10.58 -8.59 7.64
N ILE A 204 10.79 -8.93 8.92
CA ILE A 204 9.69 -9.09 9.88
C ILE A 204 8.92 -7.77 10.03
N GLY A 205 9.62 -6.66 10.22
CA GLY A 205 9.02 -5.32 10.33
C GLY A 205 8.20 -4.95 9.09
N TYR A 206 8.72 -5.24 7.89
CA TYR A 206 8.02 -5.00 6.63
C TYR A 206 6.76 -5.84 6.49
N VAL A 207 6.85 -7.14 6.77
CA VAL A 207 5.68 -8.03 6.70
C VAL A 207 4.57 -7.55 7.63
N VAL A 208 4.92 -7.10 8.84
CA VAL A 208 3.96 -6.57 9.79
C VAL A 208 3.39 -5.24 9.32
N LEU A 209 4.23 -4.28 8.96
CA LEU A 209 3.78 -2.93 8.59
C LEU A 209 2.96 -2.94 7.30
N ALA A 210 3.45 -3.58 6.23
CA ALA A 210 2.73 -3.71 4.98
C ALA A 210 1.44 -4.54 5.16
N GLY A 211 1.48 -5.58 6.00
CA GLY A 211 0.31 -6.38 6.34
C GLY A 211 -0.78 -5.57 7.06
N ILE A 212 -0.41 -4.69 7.98
CA ILE A 212 -1.32 -3.78 8.68
C ILE A 212 -2.02 -2.84 7.69
N LEU A 213 -1.27 -2.19 6.80
CA LEU A 213 -1.80 -1.35 5.73
C LEU A 213 -2.73 -2.14 4.80
N ALA A 214 -2.32 -3.35 4.45
CA ALA A 214 -3.13 -4.23 3.61
C ALA A 214 -4.48 -4.57 4.23
N ILE A 215 -4.54 -4.83 5.55
CA ILE A 215 -5.78 -5.05 6.30
C ILE A 215 -6.65 -3.80 6.27
N GLU A 216 -6.06 -2.64 6.44
CA GLU A 216 -6.74 -1.34 6.41
C GLU A 216 -7.42 -1.11 5.06
N TRP A 217 -6.64 -1.14 3.97
CA TRP A 217 -7.16 -0.88 2.63
C TRP A 217 -8.18 -1.93 2.18
N GLY A 218 -7.98 -3.21 2.54
CA GLY A 218 -8.98 -4.25 2.34
C GLY A 218 -10.28 -4.00 3.12
N THR A 219 -10.18 -3.42 4.33
CA THR A 219 -11.34 -2.99 5.11
C THR A 219 -12.06 -1.81 4.45
N CYS A 220 -11.33 -0.86 3.88
CA CYS A 220 -11.90 0.22 3.06
C CYS A 220 -12.70 -0.32 1.87
N VAL A 221 -12.15 -1.33 1.16
CA VAL A 221 -12.87 -2.01 0.07
C VAL A 221 -14.16 -2.68 0.57
N SER A 222 -14.11 -3.35 1.73
CA SER A 222 -15.31 -3.97 2.32
C SER A 222 -16.40 -2.96 2.67
N MET A 223 -16.02 -1.78 3.17
CA MET A 223 -16.97 -0.73 3.55
C MET A 223 -17.58 0.01 2.36
N THR A 224 -16.81 0.16 1.28
CA THR A 224 -17.16 1.06 0.17
C THR A 224 -17.50 0.33 -1.13
N GLY A 225 -17.03 -0.89 -1.29
CA GLY A 225 -17.13 -1.67 -2.52
C GLY A 225 -16.28 -1.13 -3.67
N VAL A 226 -15.29 -0.23 -3.37
CA VAL A 226 -14.39 0.36 -4.37
C VAL A 226 -12.94 0.40 -3.87
N LEU A 227 -11.98 0.42 -4.81
CA LEU A 227 -10.55 0.53 -4.50
C LEU A 227 -10.09 1.96 -4.19
N TRP A 228 -10.85 2.98 -4.59
CA TRP A 228 -10.39 4.37 -4.66
C TRP A 228 -9.91 4.96 -3.32
N VAL A 229 -10.49 4.53 -2.18
CA VAL A 229 -10.06 5.02 -0.85
C VAL A 229 -8.67 4.50 -0.53
N GLY A 230 -8.47 3.17 -0.59
CA GLY A 230 -7.16 2.56 -0.33
C GLY A 230 -6.11 2.99 -1.34
N LEU A 231 -6.47 3.05 -2.63
CA LEU A 231 -5.57 3.47 -3.70
C LEU A 231 -5.04 4.90 -3.50
N SER A 232 -5.92 5.84 -3.14
CA SER A 232 -5.52 7.23 -2.97
C SER A 232 -4.79 7.50 -1.65
N GLU A 233 -5.13 6.79 -0.59
CA GLU A 233 -4.39 6.85 0.68
C GLU A 233 -3.00 6.21 0.52
N HIS A 234 -2.90 5.05 -0.14
CA HIS A 234 -1.64 4.41 -0.47
C HIS A 234 -0.74 5.30 -1.36
N PHE A 235 -1.33 5.92 -2.39
CA PHE A 235 -0.62 6.90 -3.20
C PHE A 235 -0.05 8.03 -2.33
N PHE A 236 -0.87 8.60 -1.45
CA PHE A 236 -0.44 9.70 -0.59
C PHE A 236 0.68 9.27 0.36
N ASN A 237 0.55 8.09 0.99
CA ASN A 237 1.55 7.53 1.89
C ASN A 237 2.93 7.41 1.19
N ASN A 238 2.94 6.82 0.00
CA ASN A 238 4.16 6.69 -0.80
C ASN A 238 4.71 8.05 -1.24
N PHE A 239 3.85 8.91 -1.77
CA PHE A 239 4.25 10.22 -2.30
C PHE A 239 4.82 11.13 -1.20
N ILE A 240 4.13 11.26 -0.07
CA ILE A 240 4.55 12.17 0.99
C ILE A 240 5.85 11.72 1.65
N GLY A 241 6.04 10.41 1.83
CA GLY A 241 7.27 9.83 2.36
C GLY A 241 8.49 10.06 1.46
N ASN A 242 8.27 10.18 0.14
CA ASN A 242 9.33 10.45 -0.82
C ASN A 242 9.58 11.94 -1.08
N PHE A 243 8.66 12.81 -0.70
CA PHE A 243 8.66 14.22 -1.10
C PHE A 243 8.90 15.21 0.05
N LEU A 244 8.31 14.97 1.22
CA LEU A 244 8.40 15.89 2.35
C LEU A 244 9.17 15.24 3.50
N HIS A 245 10.22 15.89 3.95
CA HIS A 245 11.15 15.40 4.95
C HIS A 245 11.23 16.32 6.16
N VAL A 246 11.50 15.75 7.34
CA VAL A 246 11.84 16.51 8.55
C VAL A 246 13.32 16.37 8.78
N VAL A 247 14.08 17.38 8.35
CA VAL A 247 15.53 17.35 8.47
C VAL A 247 15.93 17.97 9.80
N SER A 248 16.76 17.26 10.56
CA SER A 248 17.31 17.74 11.82
C SER A 248 18.65 18.45 11.63
N SER A 249 19.25 18.93 12.73
CA SER A 249 20.60 19.51 12.74
C SER A 249 21.70 18.54 12.28
N THR A 250 21.41 17.24 12.17
CA THR A 250 22.32 16.22 11.60
C THR A 250 22.33 16.20 10.07
N GLY A 251 21.42 16.92 9.43
CA GLY A 251 21.28 16.94 7.97
C GLY A 251 20.50 15.74 7.41
N THR A 252 19.86 14.91 8.25
CA THR A 252 19.13 13.71 7.85
C THR A 252 17.70 13.68 8.37
N ASP A 253 16.83 12.93 7.71
CA ASP A 253 15.47 12.63 8.17
C ASP A 253 15.48 11.38 9.08
N GLU A 254 15.94 11.60 10.34
CA GLU A 254 16.23 10.51 11.27
C GLU A 254 15.00 9.70 11.69
N PHE A 255 13.83 10.34 11.75
CA PHE A 255 12.62 9.72 12.28
C PHE A 255 11.57 9.40 11.21
N GLN A 256 11.96 9.38 9.94
CA GLN A 256 11.07 9.04 8.83
C GLN A 256 10.29 7.74 9.09
N ILE A 257 10.95 6.68 9.54
CA ILE A 257 10.31 5.38 9.82
C ILE A 257 9.28 5.52 10.95
N ILE A 258 9.60 6.26 12.01
CA ILE A 258 8.69 6.47 13.15
C ILE A 258 7.46 7.24 12.68
N ARG A 259 7.64 8.29 11.87
CA ARG A 259 6.55 9.07 11.26
C ARG A 259 5.63 8.19 10.42
N ILE A 260 6.17 7.35 9.53
CA ILE A 260 5.40 6.44 8.70
C ILE A 260 4.63 5.43 9.57
N VAL A 261 5.29 4.80 10.52
CA VAL A 261 4.65 3.82 11.42
C VAL A 261 3.50 4.47 12.20
N LEU A 262 3.73 5.65 12.76
CA LEU A 262 2.72 6.38 13.54
C LEU A 262 1.51 6.74 12.67
N SER A 263 1.73 7.30 11.47
CA SER A 263 0.66 7.63 10.53
C SER A 263 -0.17 6.40 10.18
N ASN A 264 0.46 5.28 9.90
CA ASN A 264 -0.20 4.04 9.49
C ASN A 264 -1.03 3.42 10.62
N PHE A 265 -0.54 3.47 11.87
CA PHE A 265 -1.33 3.02 13.02
C PHE A 265 -2.53 3.93 13.30
N LEU A 266 -2.37 5.24 13.13
CA LEU A 266 -3.48 6.19 13.26
C LEU A 266 -4.54 5.95 12.19
N SER A 267 -4.14 5.77 10.94
CA SER A 267 -5.02 5.50 9.81
C SER A 267 -5.81 4.20 10.04
N LEU A 268 -5.12 3.10 10.34
CA LEU A 268 -5.76 1.84 10.69
C LEU A 268 -6.77 1.99 11.83
N GLY A 269 -6.40 2.68 12.91
CA GLY A 269 -7.27 2.92 14.05
C GLY A 269 -8.57 3.64 13.66
N ILE A 270 -8.46 4.67 12.82
CA ILE A 270 -9.60 5.43 12.29
C ILE A 270 -10.48 4.54 11.43
N VAL A 271 -9.89 3.80 10.49
CA VAL A 271 -10.64 2.91 9.58
C VAL A 271 -11.38 1.82 10.35
N LEU A 272 -10.71 1.15 11.30
CA LEU A 272 -11.34 0.12 12.13
C LEU A 272 -12.45 0.70 13.01
N TRP A 273 -12.28 1.88 13.57
CA TRP A 273 -13.32 2.57 14.35
C TRP A 273 -14.54 2.90 13.49
N ILE A 274 -14.35 3.46 12.29
CA ILE A 274 -15.44 3.74 11.35
C ILE A 274 -16.16 2.45 10.96
N ASN A 275 -15.41 1.39 10.63
CA ASN A 275 -15.97 0.10 10.26
C ASN A 275 -16.85 -0.48 11.37
N LYS A 276 -16.37 -0.50 12.61
CA LYS A 276 -17.13 -0.96 13.80
C LYS A 276 -18.39 -0.14 14.00
N ARG A 277 -18.32 1.19 13.83
CA ARG A 277 -19.49 2.09 13.93
C ARG A 277 -20.54 1.80 12.87
N ASN A 278 -20.11 1.56 11.63
CA ASN A 278 -21.00 1.22 10.51
C ASN A 278 -21.69 -0.12 10.73
N GLN A 279 -20.96 -1.15 11.18
CA GLN A 279 -21.53 -2.45 11.50
C GLN A 279 -22.57 -2.36 12.62
N LYS A 280 -22.30 -1.58 13.67
CA LYS A 280 -23.27 -1.36 14.76
C LYS A 280 -24.55 -0.68 14.26
N LYS A 281 -24.43 0.34 13.38
CA LYS A 281 -25.59 1.02 12.78
C LYS A 281 -26.42 0.06 11.92
N ALA A 282 -25.76 -0.75 11.08
CA ALA A 282 -26.45 -1.73 10.24
C ALA A 282 -27.18 -2.80 11.08
N GLY A 283 -26.55 -3.28 12.16
CA GLY A 283 -27.21 -4.20 13.09
C GLY A 283 -28.42 -3.61 13.79
N LEU A 284 -28.36 -2.34 14.22
CA LEU A 284 -29.50 -1.64 14.82
C LEU A 284 -30.64 -1.43 13.81
N ALA A 285 -30.32 -1.06 12.57
CA ALA A 285 -31.33 -0.88 11.52
C ALA A 285 -32.06 -2.22 11.21
N ALA A 286 -31.32 -3.32 11.11
CA ALA A 286 -31.91 -4.64 10.89
C ALA A 286 -32.83 -5.08 12.05
N VAL A 287 -32.50 -4.76 13.30
CA VAL A 287 -33.36 -5.04 14.46
C VAL A 287 -34.63 -4.19 14.45
N ALA A 288 -34.53 -2.90 14.08
CA ALA A 288 -35.68 -2.00 13.96
C ALA A 288 -36.65 -2.49 12.87
N GLU A 289 -36.12 -2.89 11.71
CA GLU A 289 -36.92 -3.43 10.60
C GLU A 289 -37.68 -4.71 11.01
N VAL A 290 -37.05 -5.60 11.78
CA VAL A 290 -37.71 -6.82 12.32
C VAL A 290 -38.80 -6.49 13.33
N ARG A 291 -38.66 -5.37 14.08
CA ARG A 291 -39.67 -4.95 15.09
C ARG A 291 -40.81 -4.12 14.52
N GLY A 292 -40.72 -3.70 13.22
CA GLY A 292 -41.70 -2.85 12.57
C GLY A 292 -41.76 -1.42 13.10
N GLU A 293 -40.61 -0.92 13.61
CA GLU A 293 -40.44 0.45 14.10
C GLU A 293 -39.90 1.38 12.99
#